data_729306a3e6311088fb82578dcba32079
#
_entry.id   729306a3e6311088fb82578dcba32079
#
_cell.length_a   1.000
_cell.length_b   1.000
_cell.length_c   1.000
_cell.angle_alpha   90.00
_cell.angle_beta   90.00
_cell.angle_gamma   90.00
#
_symmetry.space_group_name_H-M   'P 1'
#
loop_
_entity.id
_entity.type
_entity.pdbx_description
1 polymer ?
#
loop_
_entity_poly.entity_id
_entity_poly.type
_entity_poly.pdbx_seq_one_letter_code
_entity_poly.pdbx_strand_id
1 'polypeptide(L)'
;MSAQVAAIYKAWFVDFKTNNGICPDDWKDGILGDIAEISSGKRPPMKQNDKTDDVCIPLVGAASIMGYTNAILYDSKILVTGRVGTHGVVQRFDQNCWPSDNTLVITTDRYEFVNQILLGVDYESINRGSTQPLITQGDLKKIEIIVPNDAVLDEFENLAGGLMSQYEKNVKENAKLSELRDLLLPKLMSGELDVSEMDL
;
A
#
# COMPACT_ATOMS: atom_id res chain seq x y z
N MET A 1 1.00 1.83 -13.93
CA MET A 1 -0.18 2.41 -13.27
C MET A 1 0.14 3.12 -11.96
N SER A 2 0.94 2.60 -11.05
CA SER A 2 1.41 3.37 -9.89
C SER A 2 2.12 4.67 -10.27
N ALA A 3 2.97 4.65 -11.32
CA ALA A 3 3.60 5.85 -11.87
C ALA A 3 2.60 6.86 -12.48
N GLN A 4 1.46 6.39 -13.01
CA GLN A 4 0.41 7.27 -13.50
C GLN A 4 -0.31 7.98 -12.35
N VAL A 5 -0.64 7.26 -11.28
CA VAL A 5 -1.24 7.86 -10.07
C VAL A 5 -0.30 8.88 -9.45
N ALA A 6 0.99 8.57 -9.34
CA ALA A 6 2.00 9.51 -8.85
C ALA A 6 2.12 10.76 -9.73
N ALA A 7 2.04 10.59 -11.06
CA ALA A 7 2.07 11.73 -12.00
C ALA A 7 0.83 12.61 -11.88
N ILE A 8 -0.36 12.03 -11.71
CA ILE A 8 -1.61 12.74 -11.47
C ILE A 8 -1.54 13.49 -10.13
N TYR A 9 -1.14 12.80 -9.06
CA TYR A 9 -0.94 13.41 -7.74
C TYR A 9 -0.01 14.63 -7.82
N LYS A 10 1.16 14.45 -8.45
CA LYS A 10 2.11 15.53 -8.64
C LYS A 10 1.51 16.69 -9.41
N ALA A 11 0.81 16.41 -10.50
CA ALA A 11 0.20 17.46 -11.34
C ALA A 11 -0.88 18.25 -10.58
N TRP A 12 -1.68 17.59 -9.74
CA TRP A 12 -2.80 18.23 -9.06
C TRP A 12 -2.37 18.92 -7.76
N PHE A 13 -1.56 18.26 -6.92
CA PHE A 13 -1.33 18.65 -5.54
C PHE A 13 0.08 19.22 -5.28
N VAL A 14 1.00 19.08 -6.21
CA VAL A 14 2.37 19.60 -6.09
C VAL A 14 2.62 20.72 -7.10
N ASP A 15 2.31 20.47 -8.38
CA ASP A 15 2.51 21.44 -9.46
C ASP A 15 1.28 22.36 -9.67
N PHE A 16 0.14 22.06 -9.04
CA PHE A 16 -1.14 22.78 -9.15
C PHE A 16 -1.58 23.05 -10.60
N LYS A 17 -1.31 22.11 -11.51
CA LYS A 17 -1.58 22.29 -12.95
C LYS A 17 -3.06 22.50 -13.27
N THR A 18 -3.95 21.99 -12.43
CA THR A 18 -5.40 22.20 -12.53
C THR A 18 -5.80 23.64 -12.20
N ASN A 19 -4.92 24.42 -11.56
CA ASN A 19 -5.13 25.83 -11.20
C ASN A 19 -3.95 26.72 -11.66
N ASN A 20 -3.45 26.51 -12.88
CA ASN A 20 -2.40 27.31 -13.51
C ASN A 20 -1.10 27.45 -12.71
N GLY A 21 -0.76 26.45 -11.90
CA GLY A 21 0.45 26.42 -11.06
C GLY A 21 0.34 27.18 -9.75
N ILE A 22 -0.87 27.58 -9.34
CA ILE A 22 -1.13 28.32 -8.10
C ILE A 22 -1.96 27.42 -7.17
N CYS A 23 -1.55 27.32 -5.90
CA CYS A 23 -2.36 26.62 -4.90
C CYS A 23 -3.73 27.31 -4.77
N PRO A 24 -4.85 26.57 -4.86
CA PRO A 24 -6.18 27.16 -4.67
C PRO A 24 -6.36 27.76 -3.26
N ASP A 25 -7.03 28.92 -3.19
CA ASP A 25 -7.21 29.68 -1.94
C ASP A 25 -8.09 28.97 -0.90
N ASP A 26 -8.91 28.01 -1.34
CA ASP A 26 -9.79 27.19 -0.48
C ASP A 26 -9.12 25.94 0.09
N TRP A 27 -7.87 25.67 -0.30
CA TRP A 27 -7.08 24.59 0.30
C TRP A 27 -6.43 25.08 1.60
N LYS A 28 -6.20 24.18 2.54
CA LYS A 28 -5.75 24.54 3.89
C LYS A 28 -4.44 23.86 4.23
N ASP A 29 -3.60 24.60 4.92
CA ASP A 29 -2.47 23.98 5.62
C ASP A 29 -3.00 23.09 6.76
N GLY A 30 -2.45 21.91 6.86
CA GLY A 30 -2.83 20.91 7.86
C GLY A 30 -1.72 19.90 8.12
N ILE A 31 -2.02 18.88 8.86
CA ILE A 31 -1.10 17.78 9.14
C ILE A 31 -1.74 16.45 8.73
N LEU A 32 -0.91 15.43 8.47
CA LEU A 32 -1.40 14.11 8.09
C LEU A 32 -2.40 13.52 9.10
N GLY A 33 -2.23 13.84 10.39
CA GLY A 33 -3.14 13.45 11.46
C GLY A 33 -4.54 14.03 11.38
N ASP A 34 -4.79 15.06 10.55
CA ASP A 34 -6.11 15.66 10.35
C ASP A 34 -6.99 14.82 9.40
N ILE A 35 -6.37 14.03 8.51
CA ILE A 35 -7.05 13.23 7.48
C ILE A 35 -6.81 11.72 7.60
N ALA A 36 -5.96 11.29 8.54
CA ALA A 36 -5.64 9.90 8.75
C ALA A 36 -5.44 9.57 10.23
N GLU A 37 -5.96 8.42 10.65
CA GLU A 37 -5.65 7.87 11.96
C GLU A 37 -4.40 6.99 11.86
N ILE A 38 -3.43 7.22 12.77
CA ILE A 38 -2.17 6.49 12.79
C ILE A 38 -2.03 5.76 14.12
N SER A 39 -1.87 4.45 14.03
CA SER A 39 -1.71 3.56 15.17
C SER A 39 -0.49 2.65 15.01
N SER A 40 -0.11 1.93 16.06
CA SER A 40 0.89 0.86 15.95
C SER A 40 0.21 -0.48 15.72
N GLY A 41 0.83 -1.34 14.95
CA GLY A 41 0.45 -2.74 14.88
C GLY A 41 0.65 -3.44 16.22
N LYS A 42 0.28 -4.72 16.28
CA LYS A 42 0.31 -5.51 17.54
C LYS A 42 1.12 -6.78 17.37
N ARG A 43 1.69 -7.26 18.48
CA ARG A 43 2.32 -8.58 18.51
C ARG A 43 1.27 -9.65 18.20
N PRO A 44 1.52 -10.55 17.23
CA PRO A 44 0.56 -11.58 16.86
C PRO A 44 0.40 -12.62 17.99
N PRO A 45 -0.79 -13.23 18.13
CA PRO A 45 -1.00 -14.29 19.12
C PRO A 45 -0.16 -15.54 18.79
N MET A 46 0.06 -15.80 17.52
CA MET A 46 0.97 -16.83 17.01
C MET A 46 1.60 -16.39 15.70
N LYS A 47 2.71 -17.03 15.33
CA LYS A 47 3.39 -16.83 14.06
C LYS A 47 3.83 -18.16 13.48
N GLN A 48 3.60 -18.34 12.18
CA GLN A 48 4.07 -19.44 11.35
C GLN A 48 4.68 -18.88 10.06
N ASN A 49 5.73 -19.53 9.54
CA ASN A 49 6.37 -19.06 8.31
C ASN A 49 5.57 -19.44 7.06
N ASP A 50 5.02 -20.65 7.04
CA ASP A 50 4.30 -21.20 5.90
C ASP A 50 2.80 -21.01 6.09
N LYS A 51 2.10 -20.75 5.01
CA LYS A 51 0.64 -20.65 4.98
C LYS A 51 0.03 -22.05 5.05
N THR A 52 -0.98 -22.22 5.93
CA THR A 52 -1.83 -23.40 6.01
C THR A 52 -3.29 -23.01 6.02
N ASP A 53 -4.20 -23.97 5.96
CA ASP A 53 -5.65 -23.69 5.97
C ASP A 53 -6.10 -22.97 7.25
N ASP A 54 -5.53 -23.35 8.41
CA ASP A 54 -5.87 -22.77 9.72
C ASP A 54 -5.06 -21.50 10.05
N VAL A 55 -3.90 -21.31 9.41
CA VAL A 55 -2.97 -20.19 9.66
C VAL A 55 -2.65 -19.52 8.34
N CYS A 56 -3.58 -18.67 7.88
CA CYS A 56 -3.55 -18.11 6.53
C CYS A 56 -3.59 -16.57 6.47
N ILE A 57 -3.76 -15.90 7.61
CA ILE A 57 -3.83 -14.44 7.69
C ILE A 57 -2.41 -13.87 7.58
N PRO A 58 -2.12 -13.00 6.61
CA PRO A 58 -0.81 -12.41 6.45
C PRO A 58 -0.37 -11.62 7.68
N LEU A 59 0.80 -11.96 8.22
CA LEU A 59 1.48 -11.20 9.25
C LEU A 59 2.41 -10.19 8.58
N VAL A 60 2.06 -8.91 8.70
CA VAL A 60 2.73 -7.82 7.99
C VAL A 60 3.89 -7.29 8.82
N GLY A 61 5.07 -7.30 8.24
CA GLY A 61 6.28 -6.69 8.79
C GLY A 61 6.53 -5.28 8.25
N ALA A 62 7.68 -4.71 8.60
CA ALA A 62 8.06 -3.34 8.22
C ALA A 62 8.14 -3.12 6.70
N ALA A 63 8.54 -4.13 5.92
CA ALA A 63 8.74 -4.00 4.47
C ALA A 63 8.06 -5.10 3.64
N SER A 64 7.55 -6.16 4.27
CA SER A 64 6.95 -7.31 3.59
C SER A 64 6.13 -8.16 4.54
N ILE A 65 5.41 -9.14 3.99
CA ILE A 65 4.80 -10.22 4.77
C ILE A 65 5.93 -11.06 5.39
N MET A 66 5.87 -11.26 6.71
CA MET A 66 6.89 -11.97 7.50
C MET A 66 6.44 -13.32 8.02
N GLY A 67 5.31 -13.83 7.54
CA GLY A 67 4.69 -15.08 7.92
C GLY A 67 3.17 -14.97 7.97
N TYR A 68 2.54 -15.89 8.71
CA TYR A 68 1.09 -15.98 8.84
C TYR A 68 0.67 -16.14 10.29
N THR A 69 -0.57 -15.78 10.59
CA THR A 69 -1.24 -15.97 11.87
C THR A 69 -2.67 -16.49 11.65
N ASN A 70 -3.32 -16.91 12.72
CA ASN A 70 -4.73 -17.37 12.69
C ASN A 70 -5.74 -16.32 13.15
N ALA A 71 -5.28 -15.11 13.41
CA ALA A 71 -6.12 -14.01 13.88
C ALA A 71 -6.10 -12.83 12.92
N ILE A 72 -7.19 -12.08 12.88
CA ILE A 72 -7.35 -10.87 12.08
C ILE A 72 -7.25 -9.66 13.02
N LEU A 73 -6.42 -8.68 12.68
CA LEU A 73 -6.37 -7.39 13.36
C LEU A 73 -7.09 -6.30 12.57
N TYR A 74 -7.00 -6.36 11.24
CA TYR A 74 -7.69 -5.46 10.30
C TYR A 74 -8.34 -6.27 9.19
N ASP A 75 -9.58 -5.89 8.86
CA ASP A 75 -10.42 -6.45 7.78
C ASP A 75 -10.84 -5.37 6.76
N SER A 76 -10.24 -4.19 6.86
CA SER A 76 -10.50 -3.01 6.04
C SER A 76 -9.24 -2.56 5.29
N LYS A 77 -9.41 -1.60 4.38
CA LYS A 77 -8.27 -0.97 3.69
C LYS A 77 -7.39 -0.23 4.67
N ILE A 78 -6.11 -0.57 4.67
CA ILE A 78 -5.08 0.09 5.49
C ILE A 78 -3.80 0.29 4.70
N LEU A 79 -3.04 1.31 5.07
CA LEU A 79 -1.64 1.48 4.67
C LEU A 79 -0.75 1.09 5.84
N VAL A 80 0.37 0.45 5.54
CA VAL A 80 1.31 -0.02 6.57
C VAL A 80 2.71 0.43 6.19
N THR A 81 3.44 1.00 7.13
CA THR A 81 4.87 1.30 6.97
C THR A 81 5.66 0.83 8.18
N GLY A 82 6.98 0.72 8.02
CA GLY A 82 7.86 0.31 9.12
C GLY A 82 7.94 1.37 10.21
N ARG A 83 7.88 0.92 11.47
CA ARG A 83 8.11 1.72 12.66
C ARG A 83 9.55 1.59 13.15
N VAL A 84 10.08 0.37 13.13
CA VAL A 84 11.41 0.01 13.64
C VAL A 84 12.17 -0.72 12.55
N GLY A 85 13.42 -0.35 12.34
CA GLY A 85 14.29 -0.93 11.31
C GLY A 85 14.01 -0.36 9.92
N THR A 86 13.53 -1.17 8.99
CA THR A 86 13.20 -0.69 7.64
C THR A 86 11.98 0.23 7.67
N HIS A 87 12.14 1.45 7.18
CA HIS A 87 11.06 2.42 7.00
C HIS A 87 11.05 2.94 5.55
N GLY A 88 10.03 3.71 5.17
CA GLY A 88 9.87 4.23 3.82
C GLY A 88 9.25 3.25 2.81
N VAL A 89 9.04 2.01 3.19
CA VAL A 89 8.25 1.06 2.40
C VAL A 89 6.79 1.17 2.81
N VAL A 90 5.96 1.69 1.91
CA VAL A 90 4.50 1.78 2.12
C VAL A 90 3.83 0.57 1.49
N GLN A 91 3.17 -0.22 2.32
CA GLN A 91 2.45 -1.42 1.91
C GLN A 91 0.94 -1.16 1.94
N ARG A 92 0.23 -1.69 0.96
CA ARG A 92 -1.22 -1.53 0.77
C ARG A 92 -1.91 -2.84 1.10
N PHE A 93 -2.93 -2.80 1.95
CA PHE A 93 -3.76 -3.96 2.27
C PHE A 93 -5.24 -3.60 2.13
N ASP A 94 -5.98 -4.44 1.43
CA ASP A 94 -7.43 -4.40 1.23
C ASP A 94 -8.10 -5.71 1.68
N GLN A 95 -7.35 -6.54 2.39
CA GLN A 95 -7.77 -7.86 2.85
C GLN A 95 -7.37 -8.06 4.30
N ASN A 96 -7.95 -9.10 4.92
CA ASN A 96 -7.64 -9.49 6.28
C ASN A 96 -6.13 -9.62 6.49
N CYS A 97 -5.60 -8.93 7.50
CA CYS A 97 -4.18 -8.97 7.82
C CYS A 97 -3.92 -8.68 9.30
N TRP A 98 -2.68 -8.93 9.71
CA TRP A 98 -2.17 -8.62 11.05
C TRP A 98 -0.87 -7.83 10.93
N PRO A 99 -0.90 -6.50 11.01
CA PRO A 99 0.30 -5.68 11.15
C PRO A 99 1.00 -5.92 12.49
N SER A 100 2.30 -6.23 12.44
CA SER A 100 3.12 -6.50 13.62
C SER A 100 3.42 -5.24 14.43
N ASP A 101 3.89 -5.41 15.66
CA ASP A 101 4.30 -4.34 16.57
C ASP A 101 5.46 -3.48 16.06
N ASN A 102 6.16 -3.91 15.00
CA ASN A 102 7.20 -3.15 14.31
C ASN A 102 6.67 -2.28 13.15
N THR A 103 5.35 -2.12 13.04
CA THR A 103 4.71 -1.35 11.98
C THR A 103 3.89 -0.19 12.52
N LEU A 104 3.68 0.82 11.68
CA LEU A 104 2.66 1.83 11.80
C LEU A 104 1.54 1.52 10.80
N VAL A 105 0.31 1.62 11.27
CA VAL A 105 -0.91 1.39 10.51
C VAL A 105 -1.63 2.71 10.34
N ILE A 106 -2.00 3.00 9.12
CA ILE A 106 -2.68 4.23 8.73
C ILE A 106 -4.05 3.85 8.15
N THR A 107 -5.11 4.37 8.78
CA THR A 107 -6.50 4.26 8.33
C THR A 107 -7.02 5.61 7.92
N THR A 108 -7.73 5.68 6.81
CA THR A 108 -8.23 6.94 6.22
C THR A 108 -9.29 6.67 5.17
N ASP A 109 -10.21 7.60 4.98
CA ASP A 109 -11.14 7.63 3.86
C ASP A 109 -10.51 8.20 2.58
N ARG A 110 -9.31 8.79 2.67
CA ARG A 110 -8.51 9.37 1.58
C ARG A 110 -7.33 8.47 1.23
N TYR A 111 -7.61 7.22 0.91
CA TYR A 111 -6.62 6.14 0.82
C TYR A 111 -5.53 6.37 -0.23
N GLU A 112 -5.92 6.76 -1.44
CA GLU A 112 -4.96 6.98 -2.53
C GLU A 112 -4.17 8.27 -2.33
N PHE A 113 -4.81 9.32 -1.83
CA PHE A 113 -4.16 10.60 -1.52
C PHE A 113 -3.12 10.43 -0.40
N VAL A 114 -3.51 9.81 0.70
CA VAL A 114 -2.61 9.53 1.83
C VAL A 114 -1.47 8.59 1.43
N ASN A 115 -1.75 7.60 0.58
CA ASN A 115 -0.70 6.72 0.05
C ASN A 115 0.38 7.52 -0.72
N GLN A 116 -0.01 8.50 -1.55
CA GLN A 116 0.95 9.34 -2.27
C GLN A 116 1.75 10.24 -1.33
N ILE A 117 1.12 10.80 -0.29
CA ILE A 117 1.83 11.55 0.75
C ILE A 117 2.89 10.68 1.40
N LEU A 118 2.52 9.47 1.88
CA LEU A 118 3.45 8.56 2.54
C LEU A 118 4.62 8.14 1.64
N LEU A 119 4.39 7.98 0.35
CA LEU A 119 5.46 7.67 -0.61
C LEU A 119 6.44 8.84 -0.82
N GLY A 120 5.99 10.07 -0.57
CA GLY A 120 6.81 11.28 -0.69
C GLY A 120 7.50 11.73 0.60
N VAL A 121 7.25 11.05 1.74
CA VAL A 121 7.85 11.41 3.03
C VAL A 121 9.35 11.18 3.04
N ASP A 122 10.10 12.16 3.51
CA ASP A 122 11.51 11.99 3.88
C ASP A 122 11.60 11.31 5.26
N TYR A 123 11.60 9.98 5.25
CA TYR A 123 11.65 9.16 6.46
C TYR A 123 12.96 9.32 7.24
N GLU A 124 14.06 9.72 6.59
CA GLU A 124 15.33 9.96 7.26
C GLU A 124 15.25 11.20 8.14
N SER A 125 14.56 12.25 7.70
CA SER A 125 14.43 13.50 8.47
C SER A 125 13.60 13.34 9.75
N ILE A 126 12.67 12.40 9.77
CA ILE A 126 11.79 12.13 10.93
C ILE A 126 12.27 10.94 11.79
N ASN A 127 13.40 10.34 11.43
CA ASN A 127 13.98 9.22 12.16
C ASN A 127 14.59 9.70 13.50
N ARG A 128 14.18 9.06 14.59
CA ARG A 128 14.69 9.37 15.97
C ARG A 128 15.76 8.41 16.46
N GLY A 129 15.94 7.28 15.77
CA GLY A 129 16.86 6.24 16.22
C GLY A 129 18.26 6.41 15.65
N SER A 130 19.28 6.49 16.52
CA SER A 130 20.68 6.58 16.10
C SER A 130 21.30 5.23 15.73
N THR A 131 20.94 4.17 16.46
CA THR A 131 21.47 2.80 16.23
C THR A 131 20.48 1.96 15.43
N GLN A 132 19.20 2.08 15.73
CA GLN A 132 18.13 1.42 15.02
C GLN A 132 17.09 2.46 14.63
N PRO A 133 16.79 2.62 13.33
CA PRO A 133 15.78 3.57 12.88
C PRO A 133 14.45 3.38 13.59
N LEU A 134 13.87 4.48 14.07
CA LEU A 134 12.61 4.50 14.80
C LEU A 134 11.78 5.71 14.38
N ILE A 135 10.56 5.43 13.94
CA ILE A 135 9.54 6.45 13.63
C ILE A 135 8.33 6.22 14.52
N THR A 136 7.81 7.28 15.11
CA THR A 136 6.66 7.22 16.00
C THR A 136 5.37 7.61 15.27
N GLN A 137 4.22 7.24 15.83
CA GLN A 137 2.92 7.72 15.37
C GLN A 137 2.86 9.25 15.32
N GLY A 138 3.43 9.90 16.34
CA GLY A 138 3.45 11.35 16.44
C GLY A 138 4.30 12.02 15.36
N ASP A 139 5.35 11.36 14.87
CA ASP A 139 6.18 11.87 13.79
C ASP A 139 5.41 11.88 12.47
N LEU A 140 4.73 10.78 12.14
CA LEU A 140 3.89 10.72 10.96
C LEU A 140 2.69 11.66 11.04
N LYS A 141 2.01 11.76 12.20
CA LYS A 141 0.86 12.66 12.38
C LYS A 141 1.20 14.12 12.12
N LYS A 142 2.43 14.53 12.42
CA LYS A 142 2.89 15.93 12.32
C LYS A 142 3.42 16.31 10.92
N ILE A 143 3.40 15.39 9.97
CA ILE A 143 3.80 15.71 8.60
C ILE A 143 2.86 16.80 8.06
N GLU A 144 3.44 17.94 7.71
CA GLU A 144 2.74 19.07 7.12
C GLU A 144 2.26 18.72 5.71
N ILE A 145 1.01 19.01 5.42
CA ILE A 145 0.38 18.76 4.14
C ILE A 145 -0.54 19.93 3.77
N ILE A 146 -0.79 20.08 2.49
CA ILE A 146 -1.88 20.90 2.00
C ILE A 146 -3.11 19.99 1.85
N VAL A 147 -4.20 20.33 2.53
CA VAL A 147 -5.47 19.60 2.49
C VAL A 147 -6.39 20.26 1.47
N PRO A 148 -6.64 19.59 0.33
CA PRO A 148 -7.60 20.08 -0.68
C PRO A 148 -9.03 20.05 -0.14
N ASN A 149 -9.96 20.69 -0.85
CA ASN A 149 -11.38 20.54 -0.56
C ASN A 149 -11.87 19.11 -0.86
N ASP A 150 -12.99 18.71 -0.24
CA ASP A 150 -13.52 17.36 -0.35
C ASP A 150 -13.86 16.95 -1.78
N ALA A 151 -14.35 17.88 -2.62
CA ALA A 151 -14.72 17.59 -4.01
C ALA A 151 -13.51 17.15 -4.85
N VAL A 152 -12.36 17.83 -4.68
CA VAL A 152 -11.12 17.49 -5.38
C VAL A 152 -10.54 16.17 -4.83
N LEU A 153 -10.62 15.96 -3.52
CA LEU A 153 -10.20 14.69 -2.91
C LEU A 153 -11.04 13.53 -3.41
N ASP A 154 -12.38 13.67 -3.47
CA ASP A 154 -13.29 12.64 -3.98
C ASP A 154 -13.01 12.31 -5.46
N GLU A 155 -12.76 13.32 -6.29
CA GLU A 155 -12.42 13.13 -7.68
C GLU A 155 -11.09 12.37 -7.84
N PHE A 156 -10.07 12.75 -7.05
CA PHE A 156 -8.78 12.06 -7.07
C PHE A 156 -8.90 10.62 -6.58
N GLU A 157 -9.61 10.35 -5.46
CA GLU A 157 -9.84 9.01 -4.94
C GLU A 157 -10.53 8.10 -5.97
N ASN A 158 -11.55 8.61 -6.67
CA ASN A 158 -12.24 7.87 -7.71
C ASN A 158 -11.32 7.53 -8.89
N LEU A 159 -10.56 8.51 -9.37
CA LEU A 159 -9.64 8.33 -10.50
C LEU A 159 -8.48 7.40 -10.14
N ALA A 160 -7.77 7.70 -9.05
CA ALA A 160 -6.62 6.93 -8.60
C ALA A 160 -7.02 5.51 -8.15
N GLY A 161 -8.13 5.38 -7.42
CA GLY A 161 -8.66 4.09 -7.00
C GLY A 161 -9.07 3.20 -8.17
N GLY A 162 -9.67 3.77 -9.22
CA GLY A 162 -9.97 3.04 -10.46
C GLY A 162 -8.71 2.50 -11.14
N LEU A 163 -7.67 3.32 -11.28
CA LEU A 163 -6.38 2.93 -11.85
C LEU A 163 -5.69 1.85 -11.01
N MET A 164 -5.69 1.99 -9.69
CA MET A 164 -5.06 1.02 -8.80
C MET A 164 -5.82 -0.30 -8.75
N SER A 165 -7.15 -0.28 -8.76
CA SER A 165 -7.97 -1.50 -8.85
C SER A 165 -7.67 -2.28 -10.13
N GLN A 166 -7.55 -1.60 -11.28
CA GLN A 166 -7.16 -2.24 -12.53
C GLN A 166 -5.74 -2.80 -12.47
N TYR A 167 -4.82 -2.08 -11.84
CA TYR A 167 -3.45 -2.56 -11.65
C TYR A 167 -3.40 -3.85 -10.81
N GLU A 168 -4.11 -3.89 -9.69
CA GLU A 168 -4.18 -5.05 -8.80
C GLU A 168 -4.81 -6.27 -9.47
N LYS A 169 -5.86 -6.07 -10.29
CA LYS A 169 -6.44 -7.12 -11.13
C LYS A 169 -5.42 -7.69 -12.11
N ASN A 170 -4.72 -6.82 -12.82
CA ASN A 170 -3.70 -7.24 -13.80
C ASN A 170 -2.53 -7.98 -13.13
N VAL A 171 -2.10 -7.57 -11.94
CA VAL A 171 -1.07 -8.27 -11.17
C VAL A 171 -1.52 -9.69 -10.80
N LYS A 172 -2.76 -9.83 -10.29
CA LYS A 172 -3.34 -11.14 -9.94
C LYS A 172 -3.49 -12.03 -11.18
N GLU A 173 -3.91 -11.47 -12.31
CA GLU A 173 -4.05 -12.21 -13.57
C GLU A 173 -2.68 -12.65 -14.10
N ASN A 174 -1.69 -11.76 -14.11
CA ASN A 174 -0.33 -12.09 -14.53
C ASN A 174 0.29 -13.21 -13.67
N ALA A 175 0.03 -13.21 -12.35
CA ALA A 175 0.50 -14.28 -11.47
C ALA A 175 -0.12 -15.63 -11.88
N LYS A 176 -1.45 -15.68 -12.10
CA LYS A 176 -2.14 -16.90 -12.58
C LYS A 176 -1.63 -17.38 -13.94
N LEU A 177 -1.44 -16.46 -14.88
CA LEU A 177 -0.91 -16.79 -16.20
C LEU A 177 0.52 -17.35 -16.11
N SER A 178 1.33 -16.80 -15.23
CA SER A 178 2.69 -17.32 -14.96
C SER A 178 2.65 -18.74 -14.38
N GLU A 179 1.79 -19.00 -13.39
CA GLU A 179 1.59 -20.33 -12.82
C GLU A 179 1.13 -21.34 -13.88
N LEU A 180 0.17 -20.95 -14.72
CA LEU A 180 -0.32 -21.80 -15.82
C LEU A 180 0.78 -22.09 -16.83
N ARG A 181 1.54 -21.08 -17.24
CA ARG A 181 2.69 -21.26 -18.15
C ARG A 181 3.69 -22.25 -17.57
N ASP A 182 4.08 -22.08 -16.30
CA ASP A 182 5.09 -22.91 -15.65
C ASP A 182 4.60 -24.35 -15.42
N LEU A 183 3.28 -24.56 -15.29
CA LEU A 183 2.65 -25.88 -15.24
C LEU A 183 2.58 -26.55 -16.62
N LEU A 184 2.23 -25.81 -17.67
CA LEU A 184 1.94 -26.35 -19.00
C LEU A 184 3.21 -26.53 -19.85
N LEU A 185 4.17 -25.60 -19.73
CA LEU A 185 5.36 -25.61 -20.58
C LEU A 185 6.17 -26.92 -20.49
N PRO A 186 6.45 -27.53 -19.33
CA PRO A 186 7.13 -28.81 -19.25
C PRO A 186 6.33 -29.94 -19.91
N LYS A 187 5.00 -29.93 -19.80
CA LYS A 187 4.12 -30.96 -20.39
C LYS A 187 4.06 -30.90 -21.90
N LEU A 188 4.07 -29.67 -22.43
CA LEU A 188 4.18 -29.43 -23.87
C LEU A 188 5.54 -29.90 -24.42
N MET A 189 6.62 -29.57 -23.73
CA MET A 189 7.99 -29.94 -24.15
C MET A 189 8.24 -31.44 -24.06
N SER A 190 7.61 -32.14 -23.14
CA SER A 190 7.72 -33.61 -23.00
C SER A 190 6.82 -34.37 -23.95
N GLY A 191 5.89 -33.70 -24.65
CA GLY A 191 4.87 -34.34 -25.48
C GLY A 191 3.74 -35.01 -24.67
N GLU A 192 3.66 -34.77 -23.37
CA GLU A 192 2.56 -35.25 -22.51
C GLU A 192 1.24 -34.55 -22.87
N LEU A 193 1.33 -33.32 -23.36
CA LEU A 193 0.21 -32.52 -23.82
C LEU A 193 0.37 -32.24 -25.30
N ASP A 194 -0.51 -32.83 -26.11
CA ASP A 194 -0.57 -32.61 -27.55
C ASP A 194 -1.58 -31.50 -27.87
N VAL A 195 -1.14 -30.46 -28.56
CA VAL A 195 -1.96 -29.32 -28.98
C VAL A 195 -2.16 -29.26 -30.50
N SER A 196 -1.75 -30.27 -31.22
CA SER A 196 -1.81 -30.31 -32.70
C SER A 196 -3.24 -30.23 -33.27
N GLU A 197 -4.26 -30.52 -32.44
CA GLU A 197 -5.68 -30.45 -32.81
C GLU A 197 -6.42 -29.22 -32.23
N MET A 198 -5.70 -28.31 -31.57
CA MET A 198 -6.31 -27.05 -31.06
C MET A 198 -6.35 -26.02 -32.19
N ASP A 199 -7.55 -25.62 -32.60
CA ASP A 199 -7.75 -24.43 -33.43
C ASP A 199 -7.38 -23.18 -32.58
N LEU A 200 -6.37 -22.45 -33.02
CA LEU A 200 -5.88 -21.18 -32.41
C LEU A 200 -6.60 -19.98 -33.00
#